data_fdcfdfd8109916e130c83bd76a873897
#
_entry.id   fdcfdfd8109916e130c83bd76a873897
#
_cell.length_a   1.000
_cell.length_b   1.000
_cell.length_c   1.000
_cell.angle_alpha   90.00
_cell.angle_beta   90.00
_cell.angle_gamma   90.00
#
_symmetry.space_group_name_H-M   'P 1'
#
loop_
_entity.id
_entity.type
_entity.pdbx_description
1 polymer ?
#
loop_
_entity_poly.entity_id
_entity_poly.type
_entity_poly.pdbx_seq_one_letter_code
_entity_poly.pdbx_strand_id
1 'polypeptide(L)'
;MMKPNVISRSIAVKNKRIHYLEGGDRDAPPVLLLHGASFSAKTWQEIGTLKQLVAQNYRVVAVDLPGYGTSEEIACTPVQFLLKLVEGLRLQGAAIVSPSMSGRYSLPFIVEHAQSLRGFVAVAPVGILKMSQQLQGNDIPTLAIWGSNDTIVPPSQADILTEVLPNSKKVILKNSGHACYMKATHKFHENLIRFLDNVSKS
;
A
#
# COMPACT_ATOMS: atom_id res chain seq x y z
N MET A 1 16.92 -2.15 -23.50
CA MET A 1 15.96 -2.07 -22.38
C MET A 1 15.59 -0.62 -22.16
N MET A 2 14.34 -0.23 -22.38
CA MET A 2 13.88 1.13 -22.01
C MET A 2 14.02 1.30 -20.49
N LYS A 3 14.58 2.44 -20.06
CA LYS A 3 14.59 2.80 -18.64
C LYS A 3 13.15 2.87 -18.18
N PRO A 4 12.77 2.27 -17.02
CA PRO A 4 11.43 2.40 -16.48
C PRO A 4 11.12 3.89 -16.25
N ASN A 5 10.25 4.44 -17.08
CA ASN A 5 9.91 5.87 -17.02
C ASN A 5 8.86 6.06 -15.93
N VAL A 6 9.27 6.66 -14.82
CA VAL A 6 8.37 7.10 -13.75
C VAL A 6 8.00 8.55 -14.03
N ILE A 7 6.70 8.84 -14.15
CA ILE A 7 6.17 10.15 -14.51
C ILE A 7 5.40 10.73 -13.32
N SER A 8 5.64 11.99 -13.01
CA SER A 8 4.87 12.79 -12.06
C SER A 8 3.58 13.26 -12.72
N ARG A 9 2.43 13.03 -12.05
CA ARG A 9 1.10 13.35 -12.53
C ARG A 9 0.22 13.90 -11.41
N SER A 10 -0.95 14.41 -11.79
CA SER A 10 -2.00 14.74 -10.83
C SER A 10 -3.38 14.34 -11.36
N ILE A 11 -4.30 14.11 -10.41
CA ILE A 11 -5.72 13.88 -10.68
C ILE A 11 -6.54 14.80 -9.77
N ALA A 12 -7.71 15.21 -10.24
CA ALA A 12 -8.67 15.93 -9.41
C ALA A 12 -9.55 14.94 -8.64
N VAL A 13 -9.55 15.04 -7.32
CA VAL A 13 -10.46 14.31 -6.43
C VAL A 13 -11.26 15.35 -5.66
N LYS A 14 -12.59 15.39 -5.83
CA LYS A 14 -13.46 16.45 -5.25
C LYS A 14 -12.92 17.87 -5.52
N ASN A 15 -12.52 18.14 -6.75
CA ASN A 15 -11.95 19.43 -7.20
C ASN A 15 -10.64 19.84 -6.52
N LYS A 16 -9.96 18.90 -5.85
CA LYS A 16 -8.65 19.08 -5.25
C LYS A 16 -7.59 18.30 -6.00
N ARG A 17 -6.42 18.91 -6.21
CA ARG A 17 -5.31 18.29 -6.91
C ARG A 17 -4.60 17.28 -6.03
N ILE A 18 -4.58 16.03 -6.46
CA ILE A 18 -3.84 14.93 -5.84
C ILE A 18 -2.70 14.53 -6.75
N HIS A 19 -1.50 14.62 -6.23
CA HIS A 19 -0.27 14.24 -6.92
C HIS A 19 0.02 12.75 -6.76
N TYR A 20 0.59 12.17 -7.81
CA TYR A 20 1.10 10.80 -7.79
C TYR A 20 2.25 10.60 -8.78
N LEU A 21 3.06 9.59 -8.50
CA LEU A 21 4.07 9.07 -9.42
C LEU A 21 3.50 7.81 -10.08
N GLU A 22 3.62 7.69 -11.39
CA GLU A 22 3.14 6.53 -12.16
C GLU A 22 4.26 5.95 -13.01
N GLY A 23 4.34 4.62 -13.04
CA GLY A 23 5.24 3.87 -13.91
C GLY A 23 4.64 2.56 -14.37
N GLY A 24 5.17 2.00 -15.44
CA GLY A 24 4.69 0.74 -16.05
C GLY A 24 3.60 0.94 -17.09
N ASP A 25 3.20 -0.17 -17.72
CA ASP A 25 2.14 -0.20 -18.70
C ASP A 25 0.78 -0.02 -18.00
N ARG A 26 -0.13 0.74 -18.60
CA ARG A 26 -1.47 1.00 -18.05
C ARG A 26 -2.35 -0.25 -17.98
N ASP A 27 -2.11 -1.21 -18.84
CA ASP A 27 -2.85 -2.47 -18.90
C ASP A 27 -2.23 -3.57 -18.00
N ALA A 28 -1.05 -3.31 -17.44
CA ALA A 28 -0.40 -4.21 -16.49
C ALA A 28 -1.14 -4.21 -15.13
N PRO A 29 -1.03 -5.30 -14.34
CA PRO A 29 -1.66 -5.40 -13.03
C PRO A 29 -1.29 -4.22 -12.13
N PRO A 30 -2.28 -3.48 -11.56
CA PRO A 30 -2.00 -2.27 -10.83
C PRO A 30 -1.55 -2.53 -9.38
N VAL A 31 -0.62 -1.70 -8.90
CA VAL A 31 -0.17 -1.63 -7.51
C VAL A 31 -0.27 -0.19 -7.03
N LEU A 32 -1.04 0.04 -5.97
CA LEU A 32 -1.18 1.34 -5.32
C LEU A 32 -0.31 1.40 -4.07
N LEU A 33 0.66 2.31 -4.07
CA LEU A 33 1.57 2.55 -2.97
C LEU A 33 1.13 3.79 -2.18
N LEU A 34 0.69 3.58 -0.94
CA LEU A 34 0.43 4.63 0.03
C LEU A 34 1.71 4.91 0.82
N HIS A 35 1.74 5.95 1.67
CA HIS A 35 2.92 6.30 2.46
C HIS A 35 2.60 6.54 3.94
N GLY A 36 3.63 6.53 4.81
CA GLY A 36 3.53 6.89 6.21
C GLY A 36 3.53 8.41 6.44
N ALA A 37 3.25 8.86 7.67
CA ALA A 37 3.04 10.28 8.02
C ALA A 37 4.23 11.20 7.69
N SER A 38 5.47 10.70 7.77
CA SER A 38 6.68 11.50 7.52
C SER A 38 7.19 11.39 6.08
N PHE A 39 6.40 10.80 5.18
CA PHE A 39 6.83 10.41 3.84
C PHE A 39 5.87 10.92 2.76
N SER A 40 6.17 10.60 1.51
CA SER A 40 5.38 10.93 0.32
C SER A 40 5.56 9.86 -0.75
N ALA A 41 4.92 10.01 -1.89
CA ALA A 41 5.12 9.17 -3.08
C ALA A 41 6.61 9.04 -3.47
N LYS A 42 7.40 10.10 -3.26
CA LYS A 42 8.82 10.16 -3.58
C LYS A 42 9.64 9.10 -2.83
N THR A 43 9.26 8.75 -1.60
CA THR A 43 9.93 7.69 -0.81
C THR A 43 10.00 6.37 -1.58
N TRP A 44 8.94 5.99 -2.26
CA TRP A 44 8.89 4.76 -3.06
C TRP A 44 9.80 4.81 -4.29
N GLN A 45 10.03 6.00 -4.83
CA GLN A 45 11.01 6.21 -5.91
C GLN A 45 12.45 6.11 -5.36
N GLU A 46 12.72 6.77 -4.24
CA GLU A 46 14.04 6.83 -3.60
C GLU A 46 14.56 5.45 -3.16
N ILE A 47 13.68 4.62 -2.58
CA ILE A 47 14.05 3.24 -2.20
C ILE A 47 13.96 2.24 -3.36
N GLY A 48 13.65 2.71 -4.57
CA GLY A 48 13.66 1.92 -5.79
C GLY A 48 12.44 1.00 -6.00
N THR A 49 11.40 1.07 -5.15
CA THR A 49 10.21 0.20 -5.26
C THR A 49 9.48 0.38 -6.59
N LEU A 50 9.28 1.64 -7.04
CA LEU A 50 8.67 1.92 -8.35
C LEU A 50 9.43 1.23 -9.48
N LYS A 51 10.76 1.39 -9.50
CA LYS A 51 11.63 0.79 -10.53
C LYS A 51 11.54 -0.73 -10.52
N GLN A 52 11.58 -1.35 -9.33
CA GLN A 52 11.53 -2.80 -9.18
C GLN A 52 10.20 -3.37 -9.69
N LEU A 53 9.08 -2.77 -9.29
CA LEU A 53 7.76 -3.26 -9.70
C LEU A 53 7.49 -3.05 -11.20
N VAL A 54 7.91 -1.92 -11.77
CA VAL A 54 7.83 -1.69 -13.23
C VAL A 54 8.66 -2.73 -14.00
N ALA A 55 9.84 -3.08 -13.50
CA ALA A 55 10.67 -4.13 -14.10
C ALA A 55 10.03 -5.53 -14.04
N GLN A 56 9.10 -5.76 -13.12
CA GLN A 56 8.29 -6.98 -12.99
C GLN A 56 6.94 -6.87 -13.72
N ASN A 57 6.81 -5.91 -14.63
CA ASN A 57 5.62 -5.71 -15.46
C ASN A 57 4.34 -5.37 -14.65
N TYR A 58 4.48 -4.59 -13.57
CA TYR A 58 3.36 -3.99 -12.85
C TYR A 58 3.15 -2.54 -13.26
N ARG A 59 1.88 -2.10 -13.30
CA ARG A 59 1.53 -0.69 -13.28
C ARG A 59 1.60 -0.19 -11.84
N VAL A 60 2.43 0.79 -11.55
CA VAL A 60 2.66 1.28 -10.19
C VAL A 60 2.21 2.71 -10.07
N VAL A 61 1.38 2.98 -9.07
CA VAL A 61 0.94 4.33 -8.69
C VAL A 61 1.33 4.56 -7.25
N ALA A 62 2.23 5.51 -7.00
CA ALA A 62 2.55 5.99 -5.66
C ALA A 62 1.91 7.36 -5.45
N VAL A 63 0.97 7.47 -4.52
CA VAL A 63 0.19 8.67 -4.29
C VAL A 63 0.74 9.50 -3.13
N ASP A 64 0.72 10.82 -3.25
CA ASP A 64 0.76 11.73 -2.10
C ASP A 64 -0.63 11.79 -1.49
N LEU A 65 -0.80 11.28 -0.27
CA LEU A 65 -2.08 11.33 0.45
C LEU A 65 -2.52 12.79 0.68
N PRO A 66 -3.82 13.07 0.89
CA PRO A 66 -4.32 14.42 1.11
C PRO A 66 -3.55 15.18 2.20
N GLY A 67 -3.06 16.39 1.85
CA GLY A 67 -2.25 17.23 2.74
C GLY A 67 -0.78 16.83 2.85
N TYR A 68 -0.32 15.85 2.07
CA TYR A 68 1.07 15.41 2.04
C TYR A 68 1.72 15.68 0.68
N GLY A 69 3.05 15.76 0.69
CA GLY A 69 3.84 15.99 -0.52
C GLY A 69 3.39 17.24 -1.25
N THR A 70 2.89 17.07 -2.49
CA THR A 70 2.33 18.17 -3.28
C THR A 70 0.81 18.03 -3.49
N SER A 71 0.13 17.14 -2.76
CA SER A 71 -1.32 17.00 -2.77
C SER A 71 -2.00 18.03 -1.88
N GLU A 72 -3.13 18.54 -2.36
CA GLU A 72 -3.99 19.42 -1.55
C GLU A 72 -4.73 18.64 -0.47
N GLU A 73 -5.14 19.32 0.60
CA GLU A 73 -6.07 18.76 1.59
C GLU A 73 -7.46 18.59 1.00
N ILE A 74 -8.14 17.52 1.42
CA ILE A 74 -9.50 17.21 0.98
C ILE A 74 -10.41 16.97 2.17
N ALA A 75 -11.57 17.60 2.16
CA ALA A 75 -12.64 17.32 3.13
C ALA A 75 -13.46 16.09 2.68
N CYS A 76 -12.98 14.89 2.99
CA CYS A 76 -13.70 13.63 2.79
C CYS A 76 -13.16 12.53 3.70
N THR A 77 -13.93 11.44 3.84
CA THR A 77 -13.44 10.28 4.59
C THR A 77 -12.30 9.59 3.83
N PRO A 78 -11.41 8.88 4.54
CA PRO A 78 -10.36 8.07 3.91
C PRO A 78 -10.89 7.07 2.88
N VAL A 79 -12.04 6.43 3.15
CA VAL A 79 -12.70 5.51 2.22
C VAL A 79 -13.16 6.22 0.95
N GLN A 80 -13.84 7.36 1.08
CA GLN A 80 -14.27 8.15 -0.07
C GLN A 80 -13.09 8.62 -0.92
N PHE A 81 -11.97 8.99 -0.28
CA PHE A 81 -10.75 9.36 -0.99
C PHE A 81 -10.20 8.20 -1.82
N LEU A 82 -9.99 7.03 -1.20
CA LEU A 82 -9.45 5.86 -1.90
C LEU A 82 -10.38 5.37 -3.00
N LEU A 83 -11.70 5.36 -2.76
CA LEU A 83 -12.68 4.97 -3.76
C LEU A 83 -12.57 5.85 -5.01
N LYS A 84 -12.57 7.18 -4.84
CA LYS A 84 -12.43 8.14 -5.95
C LYS A 84 -11.08 8.04 -6.65
N LEU A 85 -10.01 7.75 -5.91
CA LEU A 85 -8.67 7.56 -6.48
C LEU A 85 -8.63 6.28 -7.33
N VAL A 86 -9.13 5.16 -6.80
CA VAL A 86 -9.18 3.86 -7.50
C VAL A 86 -10.03 3.96 -8.78
N GLU A 87 -11.22 4.58 -8.69
CA GLU A 87 -12.09 4.82 -9.85
C GLU A 87 -11.41 5.72 -10.89
N GLY A 88 -10.95 6.89 -10.47
CA GLY A 88 -10.41 7.92 -11.35
C GLY A 88 -9.13 7.52 -12.07
N LEU A 89 -8.28 6.71 -11.42
CA LEU A 89 -7.05 6.19 -12.02
C LEU A 89 -7.22 4.80 -12.65
N ARG A 90 -8.43 4.22 -12.63
CA ARG A 90 -8.72 2.86 -13.13
C ARG A 90 -7.78 1.83 -12.50
N LEU A 91 -7.81 1.75 -11.17
CA LEU A 91 -6.99 0.84 -10.37
C LEU A 91 -7.83 -0.32 -9.78
N GLN A 92 -8.97 -0.67 -10.39
CA GLN A 92 -9.74 -1.84 -9.99
C GLN A 92 -8.86 -3.10 -10.08
N GLY A 93 -8.91 -3.93 -9.06
CA GLY A 93 -8.02 -5.09 -8.94
C GLY A 93 -6.58 -4.73 -8.56
N ALA A 94 -6.33 -3.54 -8.00
CA ALA A 94 -5.00 -3.21 -7.47
C ALA A 94 -4.66 -4.01 -6.21
N ALA A 95 -3.37 -4.29 -6.03
CA ALA A 95 -2.84 -4.55 -4.70
C ALA A 95 -2.48 -3.23 -4.01
N ILE A 96 -2.93 -3.01 -2.77
CA ILE A 96 -2.58 -1.81 -1.99
C ILE A 96 -1.44 -2.12 -1.03
N VAL A 97 -0.38 -1.31 -1.05
CA VAL A 97 0.72 -1.32 -0.08
C VAL A 97 0.52 -0.16 0.89
N SER A 98 0.38 -0.46 2.17
CA SER A 98 -0.04 0.50 3.19
C SER A 98 0.86 0.50 4.41
N PRO A 99 1.84 1.41 4.49
CA PRO A 99 2.70 1.54 5.66
C PRO A 99 2.13 2.51 6.71
N SER A 100 2.25 2.13 7.98
CA SER A 100 2.07 3.02 9.12
C SER A 100 0.75 3.82 9.09
N MET A 101 0.83 5.15 9.03
CA MET A 101 -0.31 6.09 9.02
C MET A 101 -1.35 5.77 7.96
N SER A 102 -0.93 5.27 6.80
CA SER A 102 -1.88 4.93 5.73
C SER A 102 -2.85 3.79 6.07
N GLY A 103 -2.63 3.06 7.17
CA GLY A 103 -3.62 2.16 7.74
C GLY A 103 -4.96 2.84 8.06
N ARG A 104 -4.96 4.16 8.33
CA ARG A 104 -6.19 4.97 8.50
C ARG A 104 -7.04 5.05 7.22
N TYR A 105 -6.42 4.85 6.07
CA TYR A 105 -7.08 4.83 4.76
C TYR A 105 -7.40 3.40 4.33
N SER A 106 -6.41 2.51 4.38
CA SER A 106 -6.54 1.17 3.83
C SER A 106 -7.42 0.24 4.65
N LEU A 107 -7.34 0.23 5.99
CA LEU A 107 -8.13 -0.70 6.79
C LEU A 107 -9.64 -0.47 6.65
N PRO A 108 -10.20 0.75 6.82
CA PRO A 108 -11.62 0.96 6.58
C PRO A 108 -12.02 0.73 5.12
N PHE A 109 -11.13 1.02 4.16
CA PHE A 109 -11.39 0.73 2.75
C PHE A 109 -11.51 -0.77 2.48
N ILE A 110 -10.67 -1.61 3.09
CA ILE A 110 -10.76 -3.07 2.99
C ILE A 110 -12.05 -3.60 3.60
N VAL A 111 -12.50 -3.06 4.73
CA VAL A 111 -13.79 -3.44 5.34
C VAL A 111 -14.95 -3.24 4.36
N GLU A 112 -14.97 -2.13 3.63
CA GLU A 112 -16.10 -1.76 2.77
C GLU A 112 -15.94 -2.22 1.31
N HIS A 113 -14.69 -2.34 0.81
CA HIS A 113 -14.40 -2.48 -0.62
C HIS A 113 -13.31 -3.52 -0.94
N ALA A 114 -13.12 -4.57 -0.13
CA ALA A 114 -12.10 -5.61 -0.37
C ALA A 114 -12.21 -6.22 -1.77
N GLN A 115 -13.43 -6.42 -2.26
CA GLN A 115 -13.73 -6.99 -3.58
C GLN A 115 -13.21 -6.15 -4.77
N SER A 116 -12.90 -4.88 -4.55
CA SER A 116 -12.29 -4.01 -5.57
C SER A 116 -10.78 -4.15 -5.67
N LEU A 117 -10.19 -4.93 -4.76
CA LEU A 117 -8.75 -5.15 -4.63
C LEU A 117 -8.37 -6.60 -4.93
N ARG A 118 -7.15 -6.80 -5.38
CA ARG A 118 -6.56 -8.14 -5.56
C ARG A 118 -5.75 -8.57 -4.35
N GLY A 119 -5.28 -7.67 -3.53
CA GLY A 119 -4.51 -7.98 -2.34
C GLY A 119 -4.14 -6.77 -1.51
N PHE A 120 -3.73 -7.05 -0.29
CA PHE A 120 -3.33 -6.05 0.70
C PHE A 120 -1.94 -6.36 1.26
N VAL A 121 -1.04 -5.39 1.21
CA VAL A 121 0.28 -5.45 1.84
C VAL A 121 0.31 -4.47 3.01
N ALA A 122 0.14 -5.02 4.20
CA ALA A 122 0.17 -4.30 5.47
C ALA A 122 1.62 -4.15 5.95
N VAL A 123 2.17 -2.94 5.94
CA VAL A 123 3.52 -2.68 6.44
C VAL A 123 3.41 -1.92 7.77
N ALA A 124 3.23 -2.66 8.85
CA ALA A 124 2.98 -2.12 10.19
C ALA A 124 1.95 -0.97 10.21
N PRO A 125 0.74 -1.14 9.59
CA PRO A 125 -0.25 -0.07 9.54
C PRO A 125 -0.83 0.22 10.93
N VAL A 126 -1.11 1.49 11.20
CA VAL A 126 -1.81 1.89 12.42
C VAL A 126 -3.31 1.57 12.32
N GLY A 127 -3.96 1.30 13.44
CA GLY A 127 -5.41 1.16 13.53
C GLY A 127 -5.92 -0.29 13.57
N ILE A 128 -5.04 -1.30 13.52
CA ILE A 128 -5.43 -2.72 13.54
C ILE A 128 -6.31 -3.04 14.75
N LEU A 129 -5.87 -2.68 15.96
CA LEU A 129 -6.63 -2.96 17.19
C LEU A 129 -8.06 -2.38 17.14
N LYS A 130 -8.19 -1.20 16.55
CA LYS A 130 -9.49 -0.52 16.42
C LYS A 130 -10.38 -1.17 15.36
N MET A 131 -9.79 -1.74 14.32
CA MET A 131 -10.50 -2.26 13.15
C MET A 131 -10.60 -3.79 13.13
N SER A 132 -9.98 -4.50 14.07
CA SER A 132 -9.90 -5.96 14.08
C SER A 132 -11.26 -6.66 13.98
N GLN A 133 -12.26 -6.17 14.71
CA GLN A 133 -13.61 -6.74 14.69
C GLN A 133 -14.28 -6.59 13.31
N GLN A 134 -14.13 -5.44 12.65
CA GLN A 134 -14.70 -5.20 11.32
C GLN A 134 -13.95 -5.95 10.22
N LEU A 135 -12.67 -6.25 10.43
CA LEU A 135 -11.84 -7.02 9.49
C LEU A 135 -12.07 -8.54 9.61
N GLN A 136 -12.69 -8.99 10.68
CA GLN A 136 -12.86 -10.41 11.00
C GLN A 136 -13.51 -11.19 9.84
N GLY A 137 -12.81 -12.20 9.35
CA GLY A 137 -13.31 -13.08 8.28
C GLY A 137 -13.21 -12.51 6.86
N ASN A 138 -12.65 -11.30 6.68
CA ASN A 138 -12.38 -10.79 5.35
C ASN A 138 -11.25 -11.61 4.70
N ASP A 139 -11.51 -12.21 3.55
CA ASP A 139 -10.63 -13.18 2.89
C ASP A 139 -9.65 -12.55 1.87
N ILE A 140 -9.55 -11.22 1.83
CA ILE A 140 -8.59 -10.54 0.96
C ILE A 140 -7.18 -11.11 1.15
N PRO A 141 -6.50 -11.54 0.08
CA PRO A 141 -5.12 -11.98 0.17
C PRO A 141 -4.26 -10.90 0.83
N THR A 142 -3.60 -11.25 1.93
CA THR A 142 -2.87 -10.27 2.74
C THR A 142 -1.44 -10.70 3.04
N LEU A 143 -0.50 -9.77 2.86
CA LEU A 143 0.88 -9.89 3.32
C LEU A 143 1.13 -8.89 4.46
N ALA A 144 1.31 -9.39 5.68
CA ALA A 144 1.65 -8.60 6.86
C ALA A 144 3.17 -8.54 7.05
N ILE A 145 3.79 -7.36 6.86
CA ILE A 145 5.24 -7.15 6.97
C ILE A 145 5.54 -6.23 8.16
N TRP A 146 6.42 -6.68 9.04
CA TRP A 146 6.84 -5.91 10.22
C TRP A 146 8.34 -5.95 10.44
N GLY A 147 8.87 -4.92 11.09
CA GLY A 147 10.22 -4.97 11.66
C GLY A 147 10.20 -5.64 13.03
N SER A 148 11.21 -6.48 13.33
CA SER A 148 11.31 -7.17 14.63
C SER A 148 11.43 -6.21 15.82
N ASN A 149 11.92 -4.99 15.59
CA ASN A 149 12.21 -3.99 16.61
C ASN A 149 11.26 -2.78 16.47
N ASP A 150 10.05 -2.99 15.93
CA ASP A 150 9.05 -1.93 15.80
C ASP A 150 8.46 -1.60 17.18
N THR A 151 8.74 -0.38 17.67
CA THR A 151 8.25 0.13 18.95
C THR A 151 7.05 1.08 18.80
N ILE A 152 6.67 1.42 17.55
CA ILE A 152 5.54 2.31 17.23
C ILE A 152 4.27 1.50 17.03
N VAL A 153 4.34 0.48 16.17
CA VAL A 153 3.29 -0.52 16.00
C VAL A 153 3.91 -1.89 16.31
N PRO A 154 3.73 -2.41 17.52
CA PRO A 154 4.39 -3.65 17.95
C PRO A 154 4.12 -4.83 17.01
N PRO A 155 5.11 -5.72 16.78
CA PRO A 155 4.95 -6.89 15.90
C PRO A 155 3.80 -7.82 16.28
N SER A 156 3.36 -7.82 17.55
CA SER A 156 2.16 -8.53 18.00
C SER A 156 0.89 -8.11 17.29
N GLN A 157 0.83 -6.89 16.73
CA GLN A 157 -0.31 -6.48 15.91
C GLN A 157 -0.33 -7.19 14.53
N ALA A 158 0.80 -7.71 14.07
CA ALA A 158 0.80 -8.59 12.89
C ALA A 158 0.07 -9.92 13.19
N ASP A 159 0.20 -10.45 14.40
CA ASP A 159 -0.50 -11.67 14.82
C ASP A 159 -2.01 -11.43 14.83
N ILE A 160 -2.46 -10.34 15.44
CA ILE A 160 -3.88 -9.94 15.45
C ILE A 160 -4.40 -9.79 14.02
N LEU A 161 -3.65 -9.12 13.14
CA LEU A 161 -4.07 -8.94 11.76
C LEU A 161 -4.23 -10.27 11.02
N THR A 162 -3.30 -11.22 11.23
CA THR A 162 -3.36 -12.54 10.59
C THR A 162 -4.39 -13.49 11.22
N GLU A 163 -4.80 -13.25 12.45
CA GLU A 163 -5.93 -13.95 13.07
C GLU A 163 -7.28 -13.53 12.47
N VAL A 164 -7.45 -12.24 12.19
CA VAL A 164 -8.72 -11.71 11.68
C VAL A 164 -8.87 -11.83 10.16
N LEU A 165 -7.74 -11.87 9.42
CA LEU A 165 -7.71 -12.05 7.96
C LEU A 165 -7.23 -13.46 7.61
N PRO A 166 -8.13 -14.42 7.34
CA PRO A 166 -7.78 -15.83 7.21
C PRO A 166 -6.84 -16.12 6.01
N ASN A 167 -6.92 -15.33 4.93
CA ASN A 167 -6.03 -15.47 3.76
C ASN A 167 -4.79 -14.56 3.89
N SER A 168 -4.05 -14.70 4.97
CA SER A 168 -2.91 -13.83 5.26
C SER A 168 -1.61 -14.60 5.55
N LYS A 169 -0.49 -13.92 5.29
CA LYS A 169 0.87 -14.38 5.64
C LYS A 169 1.62 -13.28 6.39
N LYS A 170 2.33 -13.67 7.44
CA LYS A 170 3.18 -12.77 8.23
C LYS A 170 4.65 -12.93 7.85
N VAL A 171 5.35 -11.81 7.74
CA VAL A 171 6.80 -11.71 7.54
C VAL A 171 7.38 -10.72 8.54
N ILE A 172 8.34 -11.16 9.35
CA ILE A 172 9.09 -10.30 10.28
C ILE A 172 10.49 -10.05 9.72
N LEU A 173 10.79 -8.79 9.41
CA LEU A 173 12.11 -8.36 8.96
C LEU A 173 13.02 -8.13 10.17
N LYS A 174 14.02 -9.00 10.34
CA LYS A 174 14.95 -8.96 11.48
C LYS A 174 15.76 -7.66 11.50
N ASN A 175 16.08 -7.18 12.70
CA ASN A 175 16.91 -5.98 12.93
C ASN A 175 16.38 -4.71 12.28
N SER A 176 15.06 -4.60 12.14
CA SER A 176 14.39 -3.46 11.54
C SER A 176 13.33 -2.92 12.49
N GLY A 177 13.22 -1.59 12.57
CA GLY A 177 12.18 -0.88 13.30
C GLY A 177 10.94 -0.63 12.44
N HIS A 178 10.18 0.42 12.76
CA HIS A 178 8.89 0.77 12.16
C HIS A 178 8.95 0.96 10.63
N ALA A 179 9.94 1.69 10.10
CA ALA A 179 10.14 1.84 8.66
C ALA A 179 10.95 0.67 8.06
N CYS A 180 10.54 -0.57 8.35
CA CYS A 180 11.26 -1.80 8.00
C CYS A 180 11.47 -1.93 6.48
N TYR A 181 10.53 -1.45 5.65
CA TYR A 181 10.61 -1.44 4.19
C TYR A 181 11.74 -0.55 3.64
N MET A 182 12.18 0.46 4.43
CA MET A 182 13.31 1.32 4.09
C MET A 182 14.64 0.74 4.62
N LYS A 183 14.62 0.14 5.81
CA LYS A 183 15.83 -0.42 6.44
C LYS A 183 16.24 -1.76 5.85
N ALA A 184 15.29 -2.62 5.55
CA ALA A 184 15.50 -3.95 4.98
C ALA A 184 14.92 -4.03 3.55
N THR A 185 15.19 -3.01 2.73
CA THR A 185 14.55 -2.76 1.42
C THR A 185 14.61 -3.97 0.49
N HIS A 186 15.76 -4.65 0.39
CA HIS A 186 15.89 -5.84 -0.46
C HIS A 186 14.92 -6.95 -0.05
N LYS A 187 14.88 -7.30 1.24
CA LYS A 187 13.97 -8.33 1.76
C LYS A 187 12.50 -7.91 1.65
N PHE A 188 12.22 -6.62 1.82
CA PHE A 188 10.89 -6.08 1.58
C PHE A 188 10.48 -6.30 0.11
N HIS A 189 11.31 -5.92 -0.85
CA HIS A 189 11.03 -6.11 -2.27
C HIS A 189 10.85 -7.58 -2.66
N GLU A 190 11.69 -8.50 -2.17
CA GLU A 190 11.54 -9.94 -2.41
C GLU A 190 10.16 -10.47 -1.97
N ASN A 191 9.73 -10.12 -0.74
CA ASN A 191 8.45 -10.57 -0.21
C ASN A 191 7.27 -9.91 -0.93
N LEU A 192 7.37 -8.61 -1.23
CA LEU A 192 6.36 -7.87 -1.98
C LEU A 192 6.14 -8.48 -3.37
N ILE A 193 7.21 -8.67 -4.15
CA ILE A 193 7.12 -9.22 -5.51
C ILE A 193 6.53 -10.64 -5.48
N ARG A 194 7.04 -11.50 -4.60
CA ARG A 194 6.50 -12.87 -4.44
C ARG A 194 5.01 -12.88 -4.11
N PHE A 195 4.56 -11.98 -3.26
CA PHE A 195 3.14 -11.85 -2.94
C PHE A 195 2.32 -11.38 -4.15
N LEU A 196 2.78 -10.33 -4.83
CA LEU A 196 2.11 -9.79 -6.01
C LEU A 196 2.00 -10.82 -7.14
N ASP A 197 3.04 -11.61 -7.38
CA ASP A 197 3.04 -12.67 -8.39
C ASP A 197 2.01 -13.77 -8.06
N ASN A 198 1.86 -14.10 -6.77
CA ASN A 198 0.88 -15.11 -6.34
C ASN A 198 -0.56 -14.62 -6.56
N VAL A 199 -0.89 -13.39 -6.13
CA VAL A 199 -2.26 -12.85 -6.27
C VAL A 199 -2.60 -12.43 -7.70
N SER A 200 -1.61 -12.28 -8.59
CA SER A 200 -1.84 -11.95 -10.00
C SER A 200 -2.16 -13.17 -10.87
N LYS A 201 -1.91 -14.38 -10.36
CA LYS A 201 -2.18 -15.65 -11.04
C LYS A 201 -3.50 -16.29 -10.62
N SER A 202 -4.11 -15.78 -9.56
CA SER A 202 -5.43 -16.19 -9.06
C SER A 202 -6.54 -15.36 -9.72
#